data_94932a82e85a4ad1f7342120ccc79ef6
#
_entry.id   94932a82e85a4ad1f7342120ccc79ef6
#
_cell.length_a   1.000
_cell.length_b   1.000
_cell.length_c   1.000
_cell.angle_alpha   90.00
_cell.angle_beta   90.00
_cell.angle_gamma   90.00
#
_symmetry.space_group_name_H-M   'P 1'
#
loop_
_entity.id
_entity.type
_entity.pdbx_description
1 polymer ?
#
loop_
_entity_poly.entity_id
_entity_poly.type
_entity_poly.pdbx_seq_one_letter_code
_entity_poly.pdbx_strand_id
1 'polypeptide(L)'
;MTQAQLAELAGVSQSYIAKLEAKKIEPSYARVKAIFEALQHLEQRRESRASEIMTSEVIGVQINDPVQKAVGLMRAYGYSQLPVFDDGNAVGSVSEATIIDRIVNGEKGESITERPVSEIMDDVFPQVGMDAPVSLLVSLLRIYPAVLVSRRGETKGIVTKADLLKTLR
;
A
#
# COMPACT_ATOMS: atom_id res chain seq x y z
N MET A 1 5.65 4.07 -27.17
CA MET A 1 4.32 4.43 -27.69
C MET A 1 4.48 5.23 -28.97
N THR A 2 3.72 4.92 -30.03
CA THR A 2 3.75 5.66 -31.30
C THR A 2 2.61 6.68 -31.34
N GLN A 3 2.74 7.71 -32.20
CA GLN A 3 1.66 8.68 -32.45
C GLN A 3 0.35 7.99 -32.89
N ALA A 4 0.44 6.92 -33.68
CA ALA A 4 -0.73 6.15 -34.13
C ALA A 4 -1.46 5.48 -32.96
N GLN A 5 -0.72 4.87 -32.03
CA GLN A 5 -1.30 4.25 -30.83
C GLN A 5 -1.97 5.28 -29.90
N LEU A 6 -1.33 6.44 -29.71
CA LEU A 6 -1.94 7.53 -28.92
C LEU A 6 -3.20 8.08 -29.58
N ALA A 7 -3.16 8.26 -30.90
CA ALA A 7 -4.27 8.76 -31.67
C ALA A 7 -5.51 7.84 -31.57
N GLU A 8 -5.30 6.54 -31.72
CA GLU A 8 -6.36 5.53 -31.56
C GLU A 8 -7.00 5.56 -30.17
N LEU A 9 -6.17 5.57 -29.12
CA LEU A 9 -6.64 5.62 -27.73
C LEU A 9 -7.37 6.92 -27.38
N ALA A 10 -6.91 8.05 -27.91
CA ALA A 10 -7.51 9.37 -27.66
C ALA A 10 -8.68 9.69 -28.60
N GLY A 11 -9.05 8.79 -29.53
CA GLY A 11 -10.13 9.02 -30.50
C GLY A 11 -9.85 10.20 -31.44
N VAL A 12 -8.58 10.39 -31.83
CA VAL A 12 -8.14 11.45 -32.77
C VAL A 12 -7.35 10.86 -33.93
N SER A 13 -7.07 11.65 -34.96
CA SER A 13 -6.21 11.18 -36.08
C SER A 13 -4.73 11.26 -35.72
N GLN A 14 -3.91 10.36 -36.28
CA GLN A 14 -2.45 10.44 -36.14
C GLN A 14 -1.89 11.79 -36.58
N SER A 15 -2.43 12.35 -37.70
CA SER A 15 -2.01 13.65 -38.18
C SER A 15 -2.33 14.79 -37.23
N TYR A 16 -3.37 14.65 -36.39
CA TYR A 16 -3.68 15.59 -35.33
C TYR A 16 -2.60 15.57 -34.25
N ILE A 17 -2.21 14.38 -33.78
CA ILE A 17 -1.13 14.21 -32.80
C ILE A 17 0.18 14.79 -33.35
N ALA A 18 0.54 14.46 -34.59
CA ALA A 18 1.76 14.96 -35.22
C ALA A 18 1.81 16.50 -35.30
N LYS A 19 0.67 17.15 -35.66
CA LYS A 19 0.57 18.62 -35.70
C LYS A 19 0.64 19.24 -34.31
N LEU A 20 0.07 18.59 -33.31
CA LEU A 20 0.08 19.03 -31.91
C LEU A 20 1.50 19.00 -31.35
N GLU A 21 2.22 17.87 -31.51
CA GLU A 21 3.62 17.75 -31.09
C GLU A 21 4.56 18.73 -31.81
N ALA A 22 4.27 19.02 -33.07
CA ALA A 22 4.98 20.02 -33.86
C ALA A 22 4.59 21.48 -33.53
N LYS A 23 3.69 21.69 -32.51
CA LYS A 23 3.15 23.00 -32.10
C LYS A 23 2.50 23.79 -33.26
N LYS A 24 1.96 23.10 -34.26
CA LYS A 24 1.29 23.71 -35.43
C LYS A 24 -0.18 23.98 -35.25
N ILE A 25 -0.78 23.47 -34.18
CA ILE A 25 -2.18 23.66 -33.80
C ILE A 25 -2.30 23.83 -32.30
N GLU A 26 -3.31 24.61 -31.89
CA GLU A 26 -3.75 24.65 -30.49
C GLU A 26 -4.92 23.69 -30.29
N PRO A 27 -4.79 22.76 -29.33
CA PRO A 27 -5.87 21.81 -29.08
C PRO A 27 -7.01 22.45 -28.31
N SER A 28 -8.26 22.04 -28.59
CA SER A 28 -9.38 22.37 -27.71
C SER A 28 -9.27 21.63 -26.38
N TYR A 29 -9.89 22.16 -25.32
CA TYR A 29 -9.93 21.51 -23.99
C TYR A 29 -10.39 20.03 -24.08
N ALA A 30 -11.45 19.76 -24.85
CA ALA A 30 -11.96 18.39 -25.02
C ALA A 30 -10.90 17.44 -25.59
N ARG A 31 -10.09 17.89 -26.55
CA ARG A 31 -9.02 17.10 -27.16
C ARG A 31 -7.85 16.90 -26.21
N VAL A 32 -7.48 17.93 -25.46
CA VAL A 32 -6.45 17.82 -24.41
C VAL A 32 -6.88 16.80 -23.38
N LYS A 33 -8.11 16.88 -22.87
CA LYS A 33 -8.68 15.95 -21.91
C LYS A 33 -8.62 14.51 -22.42
N ALA A 34 -9.09 14.25 -23.64
CA ALA A 34 -9.08 12.91 -24.24
C ALA A 34 -7.65 12.34 -24.38
N ILE A 35 -6.65 13.16 -24.77
CA ILE A 35 -5.26 12.75 -24.87
C ILE A 35 -4.69 12.42 -23.47
N PHE A 36 -4.96 13.24 -22.44
CA PHE A 36 -4.52 12.97 -21.08
C PHE A 36 -5.16 11.72 -20.50
N GLU A 37 -6.45 11.49 -20.70
CA GLU A 37 -7.15 10.27 -20.29
C GLU A 37 -6.54 9.03 -20.96
N ALA A 38 -6.23 9.10 -22.26
CA ALA A 38 -5.56 8.03 -22.97
C ALA A 38 -4.15 7.72 -22.42
N LEU A 39 -3.37 8.76 -22.08
CA LEU A 39 -2.06 8.61 -21.47
C LEU A 39 -2.16 8.01 -20.07
N GLN A 40 -3.08 8.48 -19.22
CA GLN A 40 -3.30 7.93 -17.89
C GLN A 40 -3.71 6.44 -17.93
N HIS A 41 -4.59 6.07 -18.87
CA HIS A 41 -4.96 4.66 -19.08
C HIS A 41 -3.78 3.78 -19.48
N LEU A 42 -2.84 4.30 -20.25
CA LEU A 42 -1.62 3.57 -20.64
C LEU A 42 -0.65 3.41 -19.48
N GLU A 43 -0.48 4.44 -18.67
CA GLU A 43 0.34 4.40 -17.46
C GLU A 43 -0.22 3.36 -16.48
N GLN A 44 -1.52 3.39 -16.22
CA GLN A 44 -2.19 2.42 -15.34
C GLN A 44 -2.09 0.97 -15.83
N ARG A 45 -2.09 0.72 -17.15
CA ARG A 45 -1.89 -0.63 -17.72
C ARG A 45 -0.46 -1.15 -17.60
N ARG A 46 0.52 -0.29 -17.42
CA ARG A 46 1.94 -0.64 -17.27
C ARG A 46 2.39 -0.66 -15.81
N GLU A 47 1.57 -0.11 -14.94
CA GLU A 47 1.90 -0.02 -13.53
C GLU A 47 1.68 -1.38 -12.85
N SER A 48 2.68 -1.81 -12.07
CA SER A 48 2.57 -3.00 -11.24
C SER A 48 1.44 -2.86 -10.21
N ARG A 49 0.88 -4.00 -9.82
CA ARG A 49 -0.24 -4.08 -8.88
C ARG A 49 0.22 -4.53 -7.51
N ALA A 50 -0.59 -4.27 -6.51
CA ALA A 50 -0.34 -4.69 -5.13
C ALA A 50 -0.01 -6.19 -5.03
N SER A 51 -0.76 -7.03 -5.76
CA SER A 51 -0.56 -8.49 -5.79
C SER A 51 0.80 -8.94 -6.35
N GLU A 52 1.47 -8.10 -7.13
CA GLU A 52 2.77 -8.43 -7.73
C GLU A 52 3.95 -8.13 -6.81
N ILE A 53 3.75 -7.20 -5.84
CA ILE A 53 4.82 -6.72 -4.97
C ILE A 53 4.61 -7.09 -3.50
N MET A 54 3.40 -7.52 -3.10
CA MET A 54 3.08 -7.86 -1.72
C MET A 54 3.86 -9.07 -1.22
N THR A 55 4.17 -9.09 0.05
CA THR A 55 4.54 -10.31 0.78
C THR A 55 3.27 -11.05 1.17
N SER A 56 3.10 -12.28 0.66
CA SER A 56 1.85 -13.04 0.84
C SER A 56 1.72 -13.68 2.22
N GLU A 57 2.85 -14.00 2.87
CA GLU A 57 2.86 -14.51 4.24
C GLU A 57 2.81 -13.35 5.23
N VAL A 58 1.63 -13.08 5.78
CA VAL A 58 1.44 -11.99 6.73
C VAL A 58 1.66 -12.50 8.14
N ILE A 59 2.78 -12.09 8.74
CA ILE A 59 3.06 -12.36 10.14
C ILE A 59 2.32 -11.32 10.99
N GLY A 60 1.51 -11.78 11.93
CA GLY A 60 0.73 -10.93 12.83
C GLY A 60 0.37 -11.65 14.12
N VAL A 61 -0.36 -10.98 14.99
CA VAL A 61 -0.84 -11.51 16.28
C VAL A 61 -2.35 -11.51 16.33
N GLN A 62 -2.93 -12.33 17.21
CA GLN A 62 -4.35 -12.30 17.51
C GLN A 62 -4.63 -11.24 18.57
N ILE A 63 -5.84 -10.70 18.56
CA ILE A 63 -6.29 -9.64 19.46
C ILE A 63 -6.09 -9.98 20.95
N ASN A 64 -6.24 -11.25 21.31
CA ASN A 64 -6.08 -11.77 22.66
C ASN A 64 -4.68 -12.33 22.96
N ASP A 65 -3.76 -12.29 22.02
CA ASP A 65 -2.38 -12.71 22.26
C ASP A 65 -1.70 -11.75 23.27
N PRO A 66 -0.81 -12.23 24.13
CA PRO A 66 -0.03 -11.37 25.01
C PRO A 66 0.96 -10.53 24.19
N VAL A 67 1.20 -9.29 24.63
CA VAL A 67 2.18 -8.37 24.01
C VAL A 67 3.56 -9.02 23.86
N GLN A 68 3.96 -9.90 24.80
CA GLN A 68 5.20 -10.66 24.72
C GLN A 68 5.32 -11.45 23.40
N LYS A 69 4.21 -12.00 22.89
CA LYS A 69 4.21 -12.72 21.61
C LYS A 69 4.52 -11.78 20.45
N ALA A 70 3.93 -10.57 20.45
CA ALA A 70 4.23 -9.54 19.45
C ALA A 70 5.71 -9.16 19.47
N VAL A 71 6.27 -8.90 20.66
CA VAL A 71 7.70 -8.59 20.82
C VAL A 71 8.59 -9.73 20.31
N GLY A 72 8.21 -10.98 20.61
CA GLY A 72 8.93 -12.17 20.14
C GLY A 72 8.94 -12.26 18.61
N LEU A 73 7.81 -12.03 17.95
CA LEU A 73 7.70 -12.04 16.49
C LEU A 73 8.47 -10.87 15.86
N MET A 74 8.38 -9.65 16.41
CA MET A 74 9.14 -8.49 15.95
C MET A 74 10.64 -8.79 15.94
N ARG A 75 11.18 -9.38 17.03
CA ARG A 75 12.59 -9.76 17.13
C ARG A 75 12.97 -10.88 16.15
N ALA A 76 12.12 -11.90 16.03
CA ALA A 76 12.42 -13.07 15.18
C ALA A 76 12.47 -12.71 13.69
N TYR A 77 11.61 -11.80 13.24
CA TYR A 77 11.49 -11.41 11.83
C TYR A 77 12.13 -10.05 11.50
N GLY A 78 12.61 -9.31 12.49
CA GLY A 78 13.14 -7.95 12.28
C GLY A 78 12.08 -6.94 11.90
N TYR A 79 10.87 -7.08 12.42
CA TYR A 79 9.74 -6.19 12.14
C TYR A 79 9.56 -5.19 13.28
N SER A 80 9.26 -3.93 12.93
CA SER A 80 8.96 -2.87 13.90
C SER A 80 7.47 -2.72 14.18
N GLN A 81 6.61 -3.41 13.44
CA GLN A 81 5.16 -3.41 13.60
C GLN A 81 4.54 -4.70 13.04
N LEU A 82 3.39 -5.07 13.62
CA LEU A 82 2.61 -6.24 13.22
C LEU A 82 1.13 -5.89 13.12
N PRO A 83 0.40 -6.45 12.14
CA PRO A 83 -1.06 -6.41 12.14
C PRO A 83 -1.63 -7.27 13.27
N VAL A 84 -2.76 -6.83 13.80
CA VAL A 84 -3.56 -7.54 14.82
C VAL A 84 -4.80 -8.08 14.15
N PHE A 85 -5.09 -9.36 14.37
CA PHE A 85 -6.21 -10.07 13.77
C PHE A 85 -7.23 -10.49 14.83
N ASP A 86 -8.50 -10.51 14.42
CA ASP A 86 -9.61 -11.14 15.13
C ASP A 86 -10.38 -12.00 14.13
N ASP A 87 -10.45 -13.29 14.39
CA ASP A 87 -11.09 -14.28 13.49
C ASP A 87 -10.71 -14.12 11.99
N GLY A 88 -9.40 -13.85 11.73
CA GLY A 88 -8.86 -13.67 10.39
C GLY A 88 -9.04 -12.29 9.79
N ASN A 89 -9.75 -11.39 10.45
CA ASN A 89 -9.90 -9.99 10.04
C ASN A 89 -8.84 -9.12 10.71
N ALA A 90 -8.21 -8.24 9.96
CA ALA A 90 -7.30 -7.25 10.54
C ALA A 90 -8.11 -6.18 11.28
N VAL A 91 -7.89 -6.04 12.58
CA VAL A 91 -8.65 -5.13 13.48
C VAL A 91 -7.79 -4.05 14.11
N GLY A 92 -6.46 -4.16 14.03
CA GLY A 92 -5.54 -3.20 14.60
C GLY A 92 -4.12 -3.41 14.11
N SER A 93 -3.20 -2.73 14.74
CA SER A 93 -1.76 -2.90 14.59
C SER A 93 -1.06 -2.72 15.93
N VAL A 94 0.13 -3.25 16.08
CA VAL A 94 1.00 -3.04 17.24
C VAL A 94 2.41 -2.76 16.77
N SER A 95 3.06 -1.76 17.36
CA SER A 95 4.41 -1.34 16.97
C SER A 95 5.37 -1.33 18.18
N GLU A 96 6.67 -1.39 17.90
CA GLU A 96 7.70 -1.16 18.91
C GLU A 96 7.50 0.21 19.59
N ALA A 97 7.17 1.24 18.81
CA ALA A 97 6.93 2.59 19.32
C ALA A 97 5.79 2.61 20.35
N THR A 98 4.65 1.99 20.02
CA THR A 98 3.49 1.91 20.91
C THR A 98 3.84 1.23 22.24
N ILE A 99 4.61 0.13 22.19
CA ILE A 99 5.05 -0.61 23.39
C ILE A 99 6.00 0.26 24.22
N ILE A 100 6.98 0.91 23.58
CA ILE A 100 7.96 1.77 24.26
C ILE A 100 7.28 2.97 24.90
N ASP A 101 6.34 3.62 24.22
CA ASP A 101 5.59 4.77 24.76
C ASP A 101 4.85 4.43 26.04
N ARG A 102 4.27 3.23 26.14
CA ARG A 102 3.63 2.74 27.38
C ARG A 102 4.63 2.59 28.51
N ILE A 103 5.81 2.05 28.24
CA ILE A 103 6.89 1.87 29.23
C ILE A 103 7.40 3.23 29.72
N VAL A 104 7.61 4.18 28.82
CA VAL A 104 8.08 5.54 29.16
C VAL A 104 7.06 6.30 30.01
N ASN A 105 5.76 6.08 29.76
CA ASN A 105 4.66 6.68 30.51
C ASN A 105 4.41 6.02 31.89
N GLY A 106 5.32 5.15 32.35
CA GLY A 106 5.35 4.63 33.71
C GLY A 106 4.69 3.26 33.90
N GLU A 107 4.28 2.58 32.86
CA GLU A 107 3.84 1.19 32.95
C GLU A 107 5.06 0.28 33.12
N LYS A 108 5.01 -0.67 34.06
CA LYS A 108 6.10 -1.62 34.25
C LYS A 108 6.19 -2.58 33.07
N GLY A 109 7.35 -2.75 32.47
CA GLY A 109 7.56 -3.59 31.28
C GLY A 109 7.04 -5.02 31.44
N GLU A 110 7.25 -5.64 32.59
CA GLU A 110 6.73 -6.99 32.90
C GLU A 110 5.20 -7.04 32.89
N SER A 111 4.53 -5.99 33.40
CA SER A 111 3.07 -5.89 33.39
C SER A 111 2.48 -5.69 32.01
N ILE A 112 3.19 -5.01 31.10
CA ILE A 112 2.73 -4.75 29.73
C ILE A 112 2.82 -6.04 28.90
N THR A 113 3.88 -6.80 29.03
CA THR A 113 4.13 -7.98 28.21
C THR A 113 3.10 -9.09 28.42
N GLU A 114 2.46 -9.15 29.57
CA GLU A 114 1.42 -10.13 29.90
C GLU A 114 0.02 -9.71 29.42
N ARG A 115 -0.19 -8.43 29.12
CA ARG A 115 -1.49 -7.92 28.66
C ARG A 115 -1.83 -8.42 27.26
N PRO A 116 -3.13 -8.57 26.96
CA PRO A 116 -3.56 -8.82 25.59
C PRO A 116 -3.24 -7.62 24.70
N VAL A 117 -2.89 -7.89 23.44
CA VAL A 117 -2.57 -6.84 22.46
C VAL A 117 -3.72 -5.85 22.29
N SER A 118 -4.97 -6.28 22.46
CA SER A 118 -6.18 -5.42 22.40
C SER A 118 -6.14 -4.20 23.30
N GLU A 119 -5.40 -4.23 24.40
CA GLU A 119 -5.33 -3.10 25.33
C GLU A 119 -4.34 -2.01 24.88
N ILE A 120 -3.44 -2.33 23.95
CA ILE A 120 -2.38 -1.41 23.54
C ILE A 120 -2.33 -1.16 22.03
N MET A 121 -3.09 -1.92 21.24
CA MET A 121 -3.06 -1.80 19.77
C MET A 121 -3.49 -0.42 19.28
N ASP A 122 -2.93 -0.04 18.16
CA ASP A 122 -3.30 1.13 17.37
C ASP A 122 -4.34 0.76 16.30
N ASP A 123 -4.78 1.75 15.52
CA ASP A 123 -5.68 1.55 14.40
C ASP A 123 -5.12 0.54 13.38
N VAL A 124 -6.04 -0.07 12.62
CA VAL A 124 -5.69 -1.01 11.58
C VAL A 124 -4.93 -0.32 10.43
N PHE A 125 -3.96 -1.01 9.83
CA PHE A 125 -3.30 -0.52 8.62
C PHE A 125 -4.30 -0.29 7.49
N PRO A 126 -4.05 0.71 6.61
CA PRO A 126 -4.86 0.87 5.39
C PRO A 126 -4.95 -0.43 4.62
N GLN A 127 -6.12 -0.68 4.02
CA GLN A 127 -6.36 -1.86 3.21
C GLN A 127 -6.64 -1.48 1.77
N VAL A 128 -6.07 -2.23 0.84
CA VAL A 128 -6.31 -2.08 -0.60
C VAL A 128 -6.63 -3.42 -1.24
N GLY A 129 -7.27 -3.37 -2.39
CA GLY A 129 -7.50 -4.58 -3.20
C GLY A 129 -6.22 -5.07 -3.90
N MET A 130 -6.21 -6.34 -4.32
CA MET A 130 -5.08 -6.95 -5.03
C MET A 130 -4.69 -6.22 -6.33
N ASP A 131 -5.66 -5.57 -6.97
CA ASP A 131 -5.49 -4.81 -8.21
C ASP A 131 -5.08 -3.36 -8.01
N ALA A 132 -4.88 -2.92 -6.76
CA ALA A 132 -4.47 -1.54 -6.46
C ALA A 132 -3.13 -1.21 -7.14
N PRO A 133 -3.02 -0.05 -7.80
CA PRO A 133 -1.79 0.35 -8.46
C PRO A 133 -0.69 0.69 -7.44
N VAL A 134 0.58 0.47 -7.81
CA VAL A 134 1.73 0.76 -6.94
C VAL A 134 1.82 2.23 -6.56
N SER A 135 1.38 3.16 -7.41
CA SER A 135 1.31 4.60 -7.11
C SER A 135 0.44 4.91 -5.90
N LEU A 136 -0.70 4.21 -5.74
CA LEU A 136 -1.52 4.31 -4.55
C LEU A 136 -0.79 3.80 -3.30
N LEU A 137 -0.10 2.66 -3.41
CA LEU A 137 0.71 2.10 -2.31
C LEU A 137 1.81 3.05 -1.89
N VAL A 138 2.52 3.67 -2.86
CA VAL A 138 3.54 4.70 -2.58
C VAL A 138 2.94 5.87 -1.80
N SER A 139 1.75 6.33 -2.17
CA SER A 139 1.06 7.43 -1.50
C SER A 139 0.68 7.08 -0.06
N LEU A 140 0.15 5.88 0.17
CA LEU A 140 -0.20 5.38 1.50
C LEU A 140 1.04 5.15 2.38
N LEU A 141 2.10 4.56 1.82
CA LEU A 141 3.32 4.25 2.55
C LEU A 141 4.20 5.48 2.90
N ARG A 142 3.85 6.66 2.39
CA ARG A 142 4.41 7.94 2.90
C ARG A 142 3.89 8.28 4.29
N ILE A 143 2.66 7.87 4.60
CA ILE A 143 1.96 8.19 5.85
C ILE A 143 1.98 6.99 6.80
N TYR A 144 1.71 5.80 6.29
CA TYR A 144 1.57 4.58 7.06
C TYR A 144 2.81 3.68 6.91
N PRO A 145 3.15 2.89 7.93
CA PRO A 145 4.32 1.99 7.88
C PRO A 145 4.09 0.77 6.99
N ALA A 146 2.84 0.33 6.86
CA ALA A 146 2.44 -0.82 6.07
C ALA A 146 1.04 -0.63 5.46
N VAL A 147 0.73 -1.40 4.42
CA VAL A 147 -0.59 -1.47 3.79
C VAL A 147 -0.96 -2.93 3.63
N LEU A 148 -2.13 -3.33 4.09
CA LEU A 148 -2.65 -4.68 3.88
C LEU A 148 -3.28 -4.81 2.50
N VAL A 149 -3.08 -5.96 1.87
CA VAL A 149 -3.71 -6.30 0.60
C VAL A 149 -4.77 -7.34 0.86
N SER A 150 -6.01 -7.01 0.50
CA SER A 150 -7.16 -7.87 0.78
C SER A 150 -7.90 -8.28 -0.49
N ARG A 151 -8.60 -9.41 -0.40
CA ARG A 151 -9.52 -9.89 -1.43
C ARG A 151 -10.76 -10.44 -0.75
N ARG A 152 -11.93 -9.85 -1.07
CA ARG A 152 -13.23 -10.24 -0.50
C ARG A 152 -13.26 -10.24 1.03
N GLY A 153 -12.62 -9.25 1.65
CA GLY A 153 -12.54 -9.12 3.10
C GLY A 153 -11.38 -9.89 3.77
N GLU A 154 -10.76 -10.84 3.09
CA GLU A 154 -9.65 -11.60 3.65
C GLU A 154 -8.30 -10.93 3.33
N THR A 155 -7.42 -10.83 4.31
CA THR A 155 -6.03 -10.37 4.12
C THR A 155 -5.26 -11.42 3.33
N LYS A 156 -4.66 -11.01 2.21
CA LYS A 156 -3.88 -11.86 1.29
C LYS A 156 -2.40 -11.52 1.26
N GLY A 157 -2.03 -10.35 1.77
CA GLY A 157 -0.64 -9.92 1.82
C GLY A 157 -0.48 -8.60 2.53
N ILE A 158 0.76 -8.18 2.65
CA ILE A 158 1.18 -6.90 3.23
C ILE A 158 2.23 -6.27 2.32
N VAL A 159 2.20 -4.95 2.20
CA VAL A 159 3.21 -4.17 1.49
C VAL A 159 3.82 -3.16 2.45
N THR A 160 5.14 -3.09 2.46
CA THR A 160 5.93 -2.14 3.24
C THR A 160 6.83 -1.31 2.32
N LYS A 161 7.53 -0.32 2.88
CA LYS A 161 8.54 0.45 2.13
C LYS A 161 9.66 -0.44 1.56
N ALA A 162 10.02 -1.52 2.27
CA ALA A 162 11.03 -2.47 1.81
C ALA A 162 10.59 -3.20 0.52
N ASP A 163 9.31 -3.50 0.37
CA ASP A 163 8.78 -4.16 -0.81
C ASP A 163 8.80 -3.23 -2.03
N LEU A 164 8.51 -1.93 -1.83
CA LEU A 164 8.66 -0.93 -2.90
C LEU A 164 10.12 -0.83 -3.39
N LEU A 165 11.10 -0.89 -2.49
CA LEU A 165 12.51 -0.83 -2.88
C LEU A 165 12.93 -2.03 -3.72
N LYS A 166 12.32 -3.20 -3.56
CA LYS A 166 12.57 -4.38 -4.41
C LYS A 166 12.13 -4.17 -5.85
N THR A 167 11.20 -3.26 -6.13
CA THR A 167 10.72 -2.97 -7.49
C THR A 167 11.66 -2.05 -8.29
N LEU A 168 12.64 -1.43 -7.64
CA LEU A 168 13.61 -0.49 -8.26
C LEU A 168 14.80 -1.19 -8.94
N ARG A 169 14.68 -2.45 -9.30
CA ARG A 169 15.73 -3.22 -10.01
C ARG A 169 15.66 -3.04 -11.50
#